data_bdce4eb64cb784339670ba3fe827d6bc
#
_entry.id   bdce4eb64cb784339670ba3fe827d6bc
#
_cell.length_a   1.000
_cell.length_b   1.000
_cell.length_c   1.000
_cell.angle_alpha   90.00
_cell.angle_beta   90.00
_cell.angle_gamma   90.00
#
_symmetry.space_group_name_H-M   'P 1'
#
loop_
_entity.id
_entity.type
_entity.pdbx_description
1 polymer ?
#
loop_
_entity_poly.entity_id
_entity_poly.type
_entity_poly.pdbx_seq_one_letter_code
_entity_poly.pdbx_strand_id
1 'polypeptide(L)'
;MRWPIGQRAAWASVRGVSDGPDLNPHNLLNILLHHLEVPAAFIPAAILLGGLAWWLAPRRGWAQVPAMLAGCALALVLALTVVRPFGHFSVGGLNPLTTLRECSVGSLSLAHLYEQLNVAMLVPFAVFGTLATRRPVLIVTSSALVSGFAEFVQGATGGGECQLRDLVHNTAGGVLGVLLAVGILRLRARRSSGITAELEVGAGSSR
;
A
#
# COMPACT_ATOMS: atom_id res chain seq x y z
N MET A 1 18.86 15.89 25.10
CA MET A 1 19.53 14.56 25.23
C MET A 1 20.70 14.51 24.27
N ARG A 2 21.92 14.15 24.71
CA ARG A 2 23.11 14.05 23.82
C ARG A 2 23.24 12.60 23.34
N TRP A 3 23.13 12.38 22.05
CA TRP A 3 23.34 11.08 21.43
C TRP A 3 24.79 10.60 21.54
N PRO A 4 25.06 9.30 21.72
CA PRO A 4 26.42 8.75 21.73
C PRO A 4 27.13 9.00 20.39
N ILE A 5 28.41 9.37 20.45
CA ILE A 5 29.26 9.84 19.33
C ILE A 5 29.34 8.78 18.19
N GLY A 6 29.20 7.49 18.48
CA GLY A 6 29.27 6.41 17.49
C GLY A 6 28.11 6.35 16.49
N GLN A 7 26.93 6.82 16.84
CA GLN A 7 25.77 6.81 15.92
C GLN A 7 25.81 7.98 14.91
N ARG A 8 26.49 9.08 15.23
CA ARG A 8 26.65 10.23 14.32
C ARG A 8 27.48 9.90 13.08
N ALA A 9 28.44 8.98 13.19
CA ALA A 9 29.30 8.57 12.08
C ALA A 9 28.56 7.70 11.04
N ALA A 10 27.63 6.85 11.50
CA ALA A 10 26.82 6.02 10.62
C ALA A 10 25.86 6.84 9.73
N TRP A 11 25.29 7.93 10.28
CA TRP A 11 24.39 8.82 9.53
C TRP A 11 25.12 9.84 8.64
N ALA A 12 26.41 10.11 8.90
CA ALA A 12 27.22 10.98 8.05
C ALA A 12 27.59 10.32 6.72
N SER A 13 27.76 8.99 6.69
CA SER A 13 28.02 8.24 5.46
C SER A 13 26.80 8.13 4.53
N VAL A 14 25.59 8.24 5.05
CA VAL A 14 24.34 8.21 4.28
C VAL A 14 24.05 9.56 3.60
N ARG A 15 24.63 10.66 4.08
CA ARG A 15 24.42 12.02 3.53
C ARG A 15 25.24 12.32 2.25
N GLY A 16 26.07 11.39 1.78
CA GLY A 16 26.82 11.53 0.52
C GLY A 16 26.06 11.08 -0.73
N VAL A 17 24.82 10.59 -0.61
CA VAL A 17 23.98 10.17 -1.74
C VAL A 17 23.01 11.31 -2.06
N SER A 18 23.51 12.37 -2.68
CA SER A 18 22.70 13.47 -3.22
C SER A 18 22.05 13.11 -4.58
N ASP A 19 22.45 12.00 -5.18
CA ASP A 19 21.82 11.47 -6.38
C ASP A 19 20.99 10.27 -5.98
N GLY A 20 19.66 10.37 -6.14
CA GLY A 20 18.74 9.27 -5.91
C GLY A 20 19.24 8.03 -6.68
N PRO A 21 18.98 6.81 -6.20
CA PRO A 21 19.45 5.61 -6.88
C PRO A 21 18.97 5.67 -8.33
N ASP A 22 19.93 5.70 -9.26
CA ASP A 22 19.64 5.55 -10.68
C ASP A 22 18.81 4.30 -10.86
N LEU A 23 17.55 4.47 -11.28
CA LEU A 23 16.59 3.38 -11.53
C LEU A 23 16.99 2.62 -12.80
N ASN A 24 18.25 2.25 -12.89
CA ASN A 24 18.76 1.36 -13.91
C ASN A 24 18.26 -0.06 -13.60
N PRO A 25 17.77 -0.84 -14.58
CA PRO A 25 17.30 -2.23 -14.39
C PRO A 25 18.29 -3.11 -13.62
N HIS A 26 19.60 -2.89 -13.80
CA HIS A 26 20.64 -3.60 -13.04
C HIS A 26 20.67 -3.26 -11.55
N ASN A 27 20.37 -2.01 -11.18
CA ASN A 27 20.28 -1.60 -9.77
C ASN A 27 19.01 -2.14 -9.11
N LEU A 28 17.89 -2.18 -9.83
CA LEU A 28 16.66 -2.80 -9.35
C LEU A 28 16.82 -4.31 -9.10
N LEU A 29 17.50 -5.01 -10.01
CA LEU A 29 17.79 -6.44 -9.83
C LEU A 29 18.70 -6.67 -8.62
N ASN A 30 19.74 -5.86 -8.44
CA ASN A 30 20.62 -5.93 -7.28
C ASN A 30 19.86 -5.66 -5.96
N ILE A 31 18.99 -4.65 -5.93
CA ILE A 31 18.15 -4.36 -4.74
C ILE A 31 17.25 -5.55 -4.44
N LEU A 32 16.61 -6.14 -5.45
CA LEU A 32 15.76 -7.32 -5.30
C LEU A 32 16.54 -8.56 -4.81
N LEU A 33 17.77 -8.76 -5.32
CA LEU A 33 18.62 -9.89 -4.93
C LEU A 33 19.21 -9.74 -3.51
N HIS A 34 19.42 -8.49 -3.04
CA HIS A 34 19.91 -8.24 -1.68
C HIS A 34 18.80 -8.25 -0.63
N HIS A 35 17.52 -8.23 -1.04
CA HIS A 35 16.34 -8.25 -0.18
C HIS A 35 15.43 -9.44 -0.52
N LEU A 36 16.00 -10.65 -0.59
CA LEU A 36 15.27 -11.88 -0.91
C LEU A 36 14.14 -12.19 0.10
N GLU A 37 14.21 -11.63 1.30
CA GLU A 37 13.17 -11.73 2.32
C GLU A 37 11.82 -11.15 1.86
N VAL A 38 11.83 -10.06 1.08
CA VAL A 38 10.60 -9.42 0.59
C VAL A 38 9.87 -10.31 -0.42
N PRO A 39 10.48 -10.76 -1.54
CA PRO A 39 9.79 -11.65 -2.46
C PRO A 39 9.48 -13.02 -1.84
N ALA A 40 10.30 -13.53 -0.94
CA ALA A 40 10.05 -14.79 -0.22
C ALA A 40 8.81 -14.71 0.68
N ALA A 41 8.51 -13.56 1.26
CA ALA A 41 7.30 -13.34 2.02
C ALA A 41 6.10 -12.96 1.14
N PHE A 42 6.34 -12.16 0.09
CA PHE A 42 5.29 -11.70 -0.82
C PHE A 42 4.60 -12.86 -1.54
N ILE A 43 5.36 -13.81 -2.09
CA ILE A 43 4.79 -14.89 -2.90
C ILE A 43 3.77 -15.73 -2.11
N PRO A 44 4.10 -16.30 -0.94
CA PRO A 44 3.12 -17.07 -0.17
C PRO A 44 1.97 -16.20 0.36
N ALA A 45 2.23 -14.96 0.76
CA ALA A 45 1.19 -14.04 1.18
C ALA A 45 0.23 -13.67 0.03
N ALA A 46 0.74 -13.48 -1.19
CA ALA A 46 -0.09 -13.20 -2.37
C ALA A 46 -0.96 -14.41 -2.75
N ILE A 47 -0.42 -15.62 -2.69
CA ILE A 47 -1.18 -16.85 -2.92
C ILE A 47 -2.28 -16.99 -1.85
N LEU A 48 -1.96 -16.75 -0.57
CA LEU A 48 -2.90 -16.87 0.53
C LEU A 48 -3.98 -15.78 0.46
N LEU A 49 -3.61 -14.51 0.43
CA LEU A 49 -4.57 -13.40 0.47
C LEU A 49 -5.32 -13.23 -0.86
N GLY A 50 -4.63 -13.39 -1.98
CA GLY A 50 -5.25 -13.38 -3.30
C GLY A 50 -6.20 -14.56 -3.50
N GLY A 51 -5.77 -15.76 -3.13
CA GLY A 51 -6.58 -16.98 -3.18
C GLY A 51 -7.79 -16.92 -2.24
N LEU A 52 -7.61 -16.45 -1.01
CA LEU A 52 -8.71 -16.23 -0.05
C LEU A 52 -9.73 -15.21 -0.58
N ALA A 53 -9.25 -14.09 -1.11
CA ALA A 53 -10.11 -13.06 -1.68
C ALA A 53 -10.88 -13.58 -2.90
N TRP A 54 -10.22 -14.35 -3.78
CA TRP A 54 -10.87 -15.04 -4.91
C TRP A 54 -11.98 -15.98 -4.44
N TRP A 55 -11.69 -16.81 -3.42
CA TRP A 55 -12.64 -17.79 -2.88
C TRP A 55 -13.84 -17.14 -2.15
N LEU A 56 -13.60 -16.02 -1.44
CA LEU A 56 -14.65 -15.28 -0.74
C LEU A 56 -15.51 -14.43 -1.68
N ALA A 57 -14.98 -13.98 -2.80
CA ALA A 57 -15.61 -13.03 -3.70
C ALA A 57 -17.03 -13.46 -4.12
N PRO A 58 -17.28 -14.69 -4.64
CA PRO A 58 -18.62 -15.09 -5.06
C PRO A 58 -19.60 -15.17 -3.88
N ARG A 59 -19.12 -15.57 -2.68
CA ARG A 59 -19.95 -15.64 -1.46
C ARG A 59 -20.41 -14.27 -0.97
N ARG A 60 -19.67 -13.23 -1.30
CA ARG A 60 -19.94 -11.84 -0.91
C ARG A 60 -20.53 -11.01 -2.05
N GLY A 61 -20.75 -11.58 -3.22
CA GLY A 61 -21.19 -10.85 -4.42
C GLY A 61 -20.13 -9.88 -4.95
N TRP A 62 -18.85 -10.15 -4.72
CA TRP A 62 -17.74 -9.33 -5.20
C TRP A 62 -17.24 -9.80 -6.57
N ALA A 63 -16.63 -8.89 -7.33
CA ALA A 63 -15.98 -9.25 -8.58
C ALA A 63 -14.66 -10.00 -8.27
N GLN A 64 -14.54 -11.25 -8.75
CA GLN A 64 -13.46 -12.17 -8.37
C GLN A 64 -12.06 -11.66 -8.74
N VAL A 65 -11.87 -11.26 -10.00
CA VAL A 65 -10.54 -10.81 -10.47
C VAL A 65 -10.06 -9.57 -9.70
N PRO A 66 -10.86 -8.49 -9.56
CA PRO A 66 -10.45 -7.38 -8.72
C PRO A 66 -10.23 -7.76 -7.25
N ALA A 67 -11.01 -8.69 -6.69
CA ALA A 67 -10.82 -9.14 -5.31
C ALA A 67 -9.46 -9.84 -5.13
N MET A 68 -9.10 -10.74 -6.04
CA MET A 68 -7.80 -11.39 -6.06
C MET A 68 -6.65 -10.38 -6.15
N LEU A 69 -6.75 -9.42 -7.08
CA LEU A 69 -5.72 -8.38 -7.26
C LEU A 69 -5.60 -7.49 -6.02
N ALA A 70 -6.71 -7.19 -5.34
CA ALA A 70 -6.68 -6.48 -4.06
C ALA A 70 -5.94 -7.28 -2.97
N GLY A 71 -6.19 -8.59 -2.89
CA GLY A 71 -5.48 -9.49 -1.98
C GLY A 71 -3.98 -9.55 -2.26
N CYS A 72 -3.58 -9.64 -3.54
CA CYS A 72 -2.17 -9.60 -3.94
C CYS A 72 -1.52 -8.24 -3.63
N ALA A 73 -2.23 -7.13 -3.88
CA ALA A 73 -1.73 -5.80 -3.55
C ALA A 73 -1.56 -5.62 -2.03
N LEU A 74 -2.50 -6.12 -1.22
CA LEU A 74 -2.37 -6.13 0.23
C LEU A 74 -1.16 -6.97 0.69
N ALA A 75 -0.93 -8.13 0.09
CA ALA A 75 0.24 -8.96 0.36
C ALA A 75 1.55 -8.21 0.10
N LEU A 76 1.62 -7.44 -1.00
CA LEU A 76 2.78 -6.62 -1.31
C LEU A 76 3.01 -5.53 -0.26
N VAL A 77 1.95 -4.82 0.14
CA VAL A 77 2.02 -3.82 1.22
C VAL A 77 2.57 -4.44 2.49
N LEU A 78 2.03 -5.58 2.93
CA LEU A 78 2.47 -6.26 4.15
C LEU A 78 3.92 -6.77 4.04
N ALA A 79 4.33 -7.29 2.89
CA ALA A 79 5.72 -7.72 2.68
C ALA A 79 6.71 -6.55 2.78
N LEU A 80 6.37 -5.39 2.22
CA LEU A 80 7.22 -4.21 2.24
C LEU A 80 7.26 -3.52 3.61
N THR A 81 6.16 -3.52 4.36
CA THR A 81 6.03 -2.76 5.60
C THR A 81 6.29 -3.58 6.86
N VAL A 82 5.96 -4.87 6.85
CA VAL A 82 6.05 -5.74 8.03
C VAL A 82 7.30 -6.62 7.98
N VAL A 83 7.60 -7.23 6.83
CA VAL A 83 8.68 -8.24 6.75
C VAL A 83 10.07 -7.60 6.71
N ARG A 84 10.24 -6.50 6.00
CA ARG A 84 11.53 -5.78 5.90
C ARG A 84 12.11 -5.38 7.27
N PRO A 85 11.30 -4.90 8.25
CA PRO A 85 11.79 -4.62 9.60
C PRO A 85 12.23 -5.86 10.38
N PHE A 86 11.67 -7.06 10.11
CA PHE A 86 12.01 -8.28 10.86
C PHE A 86 13.46 -8.73 10.68
N GLY A 87 14.17 -8.30 9.63
CA GLY A 87 15.61 -8.56 9.47
C GLY A 87 16.49 -7.89 10.54
N HIS A 88 15.97 -6.93 11.28
CA HIS A 88 16.63 -6.19 12.36
C HIS A 88 15.93 -6.35 13.72
N PHE A 89 15.27 -7.49 13.94
CA PHE A 89 14.48 -7.76 15.14
C PHE A 89 15.33 -7.70 16.41
N SER A 90 15.16 -6.62 17.19
CA SER A 90 15.72 -6.50 18.53
C SER A 90 14.65 -6.90 19.56
N VAL A 91 14.75 -8.10 20.09
CA VAL A 91 13.79 -8.66 21.09
C VAL A 91 13.76 -7.86 22.41
N GLY A 92 14.61 -6.84 22.56
CA GLY A 92 14.82 -6.12 23.82
C GLY A 92 13.85 -5.02 24.17
N GLY A 93 12.83 -4.70 23.34
CA GLY A 93 12.07 -3.46 23.52
C GLY A 93 10.57 -3.50 23.23
N LEU A 94 9.90 -4.66 23.26
CA LEU A 94 8.46 -4.75 23.04
C LEU A 94 7.67 -4.12 24.19
N ASN A 95 7.59 -2.78 24.21
CA ASN A 95 6.64 -2.08 25.06
C ASN A 95 5.68 -1.27 24.20
N PRO A 96 4.50 -1.82 23.85
CA PRO A 96 3.53 -1.18 22.96
C PRO A 96 3.04 0.18 23.48
N LEU A 97 3.08 0.41 24.79
CA LEU A 97 2.66 1.68 25.38
C LEU A 97 3.71 2.79 25.20
N THR A 98 5.00 2.46 25.22
CA THR A 98 6.06 3.43 24.93
C THR A 98 6.09 3.79 23.46
N THR A 99 5.88 2.81 22.56
CA THR A 99 5.82 3.00 21.11
C THR A 99 4.75 4.02 20.71
N LEU A 100 3.54 3.91 21.27
CA LEU A 100 2.45 4.86 20.99
C LEU A 100 2.73 6.29 21.50
N ARG A 101 3.56 6.44 22.55
CA ARG A 101 3.97 7.74 23.07
C ARG A 101 5.09 8.41 22.27
N GLU A 102 5.88 7.62 21.56
CA GLU A 102 7.05 8.07 20.80
C GLU A 102 6.76 8.29 19.31
N CYS A 103 5.49 8.08 18.86
CA CYS A 103 5.10 8.36 17.48
C CYS A 103 5.34 9.83 17.12
N SER A 104 6.23 10.08 16.18
CA SER A 104 6.55 11.44 15.71
C SER A 104 5.52 11.93 14.71
N VAL A 105 5.19 13.23 14.74
CA VAL A 105 4.21 13.82 13.82
C VAL A 105 4.86 14.25 12.48
N GLY A 106 6.15 14.39 12.38
CA GLY A 106 6.87 14.75 11.16
C GLY A 106 6.21 15.84 10.27
N SER A 107 6.87 16.31 9.25
CA SER A 107 6.28 17.22 8.25
C SER A 107 5.52 16.41 7.18
N LEU A 108 4.34 16.90 6.75
CA LEU A 108 3.55 16.30 5.66
C LEU A 108 4.07 16.76 4.28
N SER A 109 5.38 16.65 4.05
CA SER A 109 6.01 16.94 2.76
C SER A 109 5.84 15.76 1.80
N LEU A 110 5.86 16.03 0.50
CA LEU A 110 5.97 15.02 -0.57
C LEU A 110 7.25 15.26 -1.39
N ALA A 111 8.24 15.93 -0.79
CA ALA A 111 9.47 16.30 -1.48
C ALA A 111 10.41 15.11 -1.73
N HIS A 112 10.34 14.07 -0.91
CA HIS A 112 11.20 12.90 -1.04
C HIS A 112 10.48 11.72 -1.68
N LEU A 113 11.20 10.94 -2.47
CA LEU A 113 10.69 9.74 -3.16
C LEU A 113 10.01 8.75 -2.20
N TYR A 114 10.56 8.58 -1.01
CA TYR A 114 10.03 7.71 0.02
C TYR A 114 8.59 8.11 0.44
N GLU A 115 8.31 9.39 0.59
CA GLU A 115 6.98 9.92 0.93
C GLU A 115 5.97 9.67 -0.21
N GLN A 116 6.42 9.84 -1.46
CA GLN A 116 5.62 9.53 -2.64
C GLN A 116 5.32 8.03 -2.75
N LEU A 117 6.29 7.17 -2.42
CA LEU A 117 6.10 5.72 -2.40
C LEU A 117 5.10 5.28 -1.34
N ASN A 118 5.08 5.92 -0.17
CA ASN A 118 4.07 5.65 0.86
C ASN A 118 2.66 5.97 0.34
N VAL A 119 2.47 7.10 -0.35
CA VAL A 119 1.18 7.39 -1.01
C VAL A 119 0.85 6.34 -2.07
N ALA A 120 1.80 5.97 -2.93
CA ALA A 120 1.57 5.06 -4.04
C ALA A 120 1.25 3.63 -3.59
N MET A 121 1.77 3.20 -2.44
CA MET A 121 1.76 1.82 -1.99
C MET A 121 0.34 1.25 -1.79
N LEU A 122 -0.59 2.04 -1.22
CA LEU A 122 -1.98 1.60 -1.00
C LEU A 122 -2.93 1.88 -2.16
N VAL A 123 -2.50 2.60 -3.20
CA VAL A 123 -3.33 2.90 -4.39
C VAL A 123 -3.83 1.62 -5.07
N PRO A 124 -2.99 0.60 -5.41
CA PRO A 124 -3.47 -0.62 -6.07
C PRO A 124 -4.48 -1.39 -5.24
N PHE A 125 -4.22 -1.54 -3.92
CA PHE A 125 -5.16 -2.18 -3.00
C PHE A 125 -6.52 -1.47 -3.01
N ALA A 126 -6.52 -0.14 -2.93
CA ALA A 126 -7.74 0.65 -2.87
C ALA A 126 -8.50 0.67 -4.21
N VAL A 127 -7.80 0.72 -5.33
CA VAL A 127 -8.41 0.60 -6.67
C VAL A 127 -9.11 -0.74 -6.81
N PHE A 128 -8.39 -1.84 -6.65
CA PHE A 128 -8.92 -3.17 -6.87
C PHE A 128 -9.96 -3.55 -5.81
N GLY A 129 -9.76 -3.18 -4.55
CA GLY A 129 -10.73 -3.40 -3.47
C GLY A 129 -12.06 -2.68 -3.73
N THR A 130 -12.02 -1.44 -4.24
CA THR A 130 -13.24 -0.69 -4.58
C THR A 130 -13.92 -1.26 -5.82
N LEU A 131 -13.16 -1.66 -6.85
CA LEU A 131 -13.70 -2.33 -8.04
C LEU A 131 -14.36 -3.68 -7.69
N ALA A 132 -13.80 -4.40 -6.72
CA ALA A 132 -14.33 -5.67 -6.26
C ALA A 132 -15.63 -5.49 -5.46
N THR A 133 -15.59 -4.64 -4.44
CA THR A 133 -16.64 -4.57 -3.41
C THR A 133 -17.72 -3.53 -3.69
N ARG A 134 -17.39 -2.49 -4.49
CA ARG A 134 -18.19 -1.27 -4.70
C ARG A 134 -18.52 -0.52 -3.40
N ARG A 135 -17.68 -0.67 -2.37
CA ARG A 135 -17.85 -0.06 -1.04
C ARG A 135 -16.67 0.89 -0.73
N PRO A 136 -16.69 2.13 -1.25
CA PRO A 136 -15.55 3.05 -1.13
C PRO A 136 -15.17 3.35 0.32
N VAL A 137 -16.14 3.60 1.21
CA VAL A 137 -15.89 3.90 2.63
C VAL A 137 -15.18 2.74 3.33
N LEU A 138 -15.63 1.49 3.08
CA LEU A 138 -14.98 0.30 3.64
C LEU A 138 -13.51 0.23 3.24
N ILE A 139 -13.19 0.52 2.00
CA ILE A 139 -11.81 0.44 1.49
C ILE A 139 -10.93 1.54 2.06
N VAL A 140 -11.41 2.79 2.16
CA VAL A 140 -10.66 3.87 2.83
C VAL A 140 -10.37 3.50 4.28
N THR A 141 -11.38 3.02 5.02
CA THR A 141 -11.19 2.59 6.42
C THR A 141 -10.19 1.43 6.52
N SER A 142 -10.29 0.44 5.62
CA SER A 142 -9.34 -0.68 5.57
C SER A 142 -7.92 -0.19 5.28
N SER A 143 -7.75 0.78 4.37
CA SER A 143 -6.43 1.38 4.07
C SER A 143 -5.82 2.06 5.30
N ALA A 144 -6.62 2.83 6.03
CA ALA A 144 -6.17 3.47 7.28
C ALA A 144 -5.81 2.44 8.36
N LEU A 145 -6.60 1.38 8.51
CA LEU A 145 -6.33 0.30 9.48
C LEU A 145 -5.06 -0.48 9.11
N VAL A 146 -4.86 -0.81 7.84
CA VAL A 146 -3.64 -1.49 7.36
C VAL A 146 -2.41 -0.62 7.60
N SER A 147 -2.50 0.68 7.30
CA SER A 147 -1.40 1.61 7.57
C SER A 147 -1.11 1.73 9.06
N GLY A 148 -2.13 1.94 9.90
CA GLY A 148 -1.96 2.01 11.35
C GLY A 148 -1.38 0.72 11.95
N PHE A 149 -1.77 -0.44 11.43
CA PHE A 149 -1.20 -1.73 11.82
C PHE A 149 0.29 -1.82 11.44
N ALA A 150 0.66 -1.39 10.23
CA ALA A 150 2.04 -1.37 9.79
C ALA A 150 2.91 -0.49 10.69
N GLU A 151 2.47 0.74 10.98
CA GLU A 151 3.16 1.67 11.89
C GLU A 151 3.31 1.10 13.31
N PHE A 152 2.25 0.47 13.82
CA PHE A 152 2.28 -0.19 15.12
C PHE A 152 3.32 -1.33 15.15
N VAL A 153 3.33 -2.19 14.13
CA VAL A 153 4.30 -3.29 14.04
C VAL A 153 5.72 -2.76 13.93
N GLN A 154 5.99 -1.76 13.09
CA GLN A 154 7.31 -1.16 12.93
C GLN A 154 7.82 -0.56 14.24
N GLY A 155 7.00 0.21 14.93
CA GLY A 155 7.35 0.77 16.24
C GLY A 155 7.53 -0.31 17.32
N ALA A 156 6.65 -1.32 17.37
CA ALA A 156 6.70 -2.39 18.38
C ALA A 156 7.89 -3.33 18.18
N THR A 157 8.36 -3.53 16.95
CA THR A 157 9.50 -4.41 16.64
C THR A 157 10.86 -3.69 16.66
N GLY A 158 10.88 -2.36 16.78
CA GLY A 158 12.10 -1.57 16.65
C GLY A 158 12.70 -1.58 15.25
N GLY A 159 11.98 -2.12 14.26
CA GLY A 159 12.39 -2.16 12.86
C GLY A 159 12.17 -0.85 12.10
N GLY A 160 11.56 0.14 12.75
CA GLY A 160 11.31 1.47 12.22
C GLY A 160 10.86 2.43 13.31
N GLU A 161 10.70 3.70 12.95
CA GLU A 161 10.10 4.72 13.81
C GLU A 161 8.61 4.81 13.51
N CYS A 162 7.75 4.80 14.55
CA CYS A 162 6.33 5.08 14.37
C CYS A 162 6.16 6.54 13.90
N GLN A 163 5.64 6.73 12.69
CA GLN A 163 5.45 8.04 12.09
C GLN A 163 4.00 8.26 11.67
N LEU A 164 3.29 9.15 12.37
CA LEU A 164 1.91 9.53 11.99
C LEU A 164 1.83 10.09 10.56
N ARG A 165 2.91 10.67 10.07
CA ARG A 165 3.05 11.14 8.70
C ARG A 165 2.83 9.99 7.71
N ASP A 166 3.41 8.82 7.95
CA ASP A 166 3.31 7.68 7.04
C ASP A 166 1.89 7.10 7.04
N LEU A 167 1.23 7.09 8.20
CA LEU A 167 -0.21 6.77 8.29
C LEU A 167 -1.05 7.72 7.40
N VAL A 168 -0.76 9.03 7.42
CA VAL A 168 -1.50 10.02 6.61
C VAL A 168 -1.22 9.81 5.12
N HIS A 169 0.06 9.65 4.72
CA HIS A 169 0.43 9.44 3.30
C HIS A 169 -0.18 8.16 2.74
N ASN A 170 -0.09 7.06 3.46
CA ASN A 170 -0.68 5.78 3.06
C ASN A 170 -2.21 5.86 2.95
N THR A 171 -2.86 6.51 3.92
CA THR A 171 -4.32 6.71 3.89
C THR A 171 -4.73 7.61 2.73
N ALA A 172 -3.97 8.68 2.44
CA ALA A 172 -4.19 9.54 1.27
C ALA A 172 -4.09 8.74 -0.04
N GLY A 173 -3.11 7.82 -0.14
CA GLY A 173 -3.03 6.86 -1.24
C GLY A 173 -4.26 5.98 -1.37
N GLY A 174 -4.78 5.48 -0.25
CA GLY A 174 -6.04 4.74 -0.20
C GLY A 174 -7.22 5.55 -0.73
N VAL A 175 -7.36 6.82 -0.31
CA VAL A 175 -8.39 7.74 -0.82
C VAL A 175 -8.23 7.97 -2.33
N LEU A 176 -7.02 8.25 -2.80
CA LEU A 176 -6.73 8.42 -4.21
C LEU A 176 -7.12 7.19 -5.04
N GLY A 177 -6.76 6.00 -4.60
CA GLY A 177 -7.13 4.74 -5.26
C GLY A 177 -8.65 4.54 -5.32
N VAL A 178 -9.37 4.86 -4.25
CA VAL A 178 -10.84 4.82 -4.23
C VAL A 178 -11.44 5.80 -5.23
N LEU A 179 -10.94 7.04 -5.29
CA LEU A 179 -11.43 8.05 -6.25
C LEU A 179 -11.21 7.60 -7.70
N LEU A 180 -10.05 7.02 -8.01
CA LEU A 180 -9.75 6.45 -9.33
C LEU A 180 -10.73 5.32 -9.68
N ALA A 181 -10.97 4.39 -8.76
CA ALA A 181 -11.91 3.28 -8.98
C ALA A 181 -13.35 3.76 -9.19
N VAL A 182 -13.81 4.72 -8.39
CA VAL A 182 -15.14 5.34 -8.56
C VAL A 182 -15.25 6.02 -9.92
N GLY A 183 -14.20 6.73 -10.36
CA GLY A 183 -14.13 7.31 -11.70
C GLY A 183 -14.28 6.26 -12.80
N ILE A 184 -13.54 5.15 -12.71
CA ILE A 184 -13.63 4.01 -13.64
C ILE A 184 -15.05 3.44 -13.68
N LEU A 185 -15.68 3.21 -12.52
CA LEU A 185 -17.03 2.67 -12.43
C LEU A 185 -18.07 3.61 -13.06
N ARG A 186 -17.96 4.92 -12.84
CA ARG A 186 -18.84 5.92 -13.45
C ARG A 186 -18.68 5.98 -14.97
N LEU A 187 -17.45 5.92 -15.48
CA LEU A 187 -17.19 5.90 -16.91
C LEU A 187 -17.76 4.66 -17.59
N ARG A 188 -17.62 3.49 -16.96
CA ARG A 188 -18.21 2.23 -17.46
C ARG A 188 -19.75 2.31 -17.51
N ALA A 189 -20.37 2.86 -16.46
CA ALA A 189 -21.82 3.03 -16.42
C ALA A 189 -22.34 3.95 -17.54
N ARG A 190 -21.66 5.06 -17.81
CA ARG A 190 -22.03 6.00 -18.90
C ARG A 190 -21.93 5.34 -20.29
N ARG A 191 -20.87 4.53 -20.52
CA ARG A 191 -20.70 3.84 -21.81
C ARG A 191 -21.80 2.81 -22.07
N SER A 192 -22.20 2.05 -21.06
CA SER A 192 -23.29 1.07 -21.21
C SER A 192 -24.62 1.73 -21.51
N SER A 193 -24.94 2.87 -20.87
CA SER A 193 -26.16 3.63 -21.15
C SER A 193 -26.20 4.22 -22.56
N GLY A 194 -25.06 4.67 -23.11
CA GLY A 194 -24.98 5.18 -24.47
C GLY A 194 -25.24 4.11 -25.52
N ILE A 195 -24.68 2.92 -25.35
CA ILE A 195 -24.88 1.79 -26.27
C ILE A 195 -26.35 1.35 -26.32
N THR A 196 -27.03 1.32 -25.16
CA THR A 196 -28.46 0.95 -25.08
C THR A 196 -29.34 1.96 -25.82
N ALA A 197 -29.05 3.25 -25.67
CA ALA A 197 -29.80 4.30 -26.37
C ALA A 197 -29.64 4.24 -27.92
N GLU A 198 -28.43 3.95 -28.40
CA GLU A 198 -28.19 3.81 -29.86
C GLU A 198 -28.92 2.58 -30.43
N LEU A 199 -28.99 1.47 -29.69
CA LEU A 199 -29.70 0.27 -30.13
C LEU A 199 -31.23 0.51 -30.22
N GLU A 200 -31.81 1.25 -29.28
CA GLU A 200 -33.25 1.61 -29.30
C GLU A 200 -33.59 2.54 -30.48
N VAL A 201 -32.76 3.53 -30.77
CA VAL A 201 -32.97 4.43 -31.91
C VAL A 201 -32.85 3.69 -33.24
N GLY A 202 -31.89 2.78 -33.39
CA GLY A 202 -31.72 1.96 -34.58
C GLY A 202 -32.89 0.99 -34.84
N ALA A 203 -33.45 0.41 -33.78
CA ALA A 203 -34.59 -0.50 -33.88
C ALA A 203 -35.91 0.23 -34.21
N GLY A 204 -36.07 1.49 -33.82
CA GLY A 204 -37.25 2.31 -34.12
C GLY A 204 -37.29 2.85 -35.57
N SER A 205 -36.15 2.93 -36.27
CA SER A 205 -36.04 3.45 -37.65
C SER A 205 -36.34 2.40 -38.73
N SER A 206 -36.51 1.12 -38.38
CA SER A 206 -36.74 0.02 -39.33
C SER A 206 -38.23 -0.38 -39.47
N ARG A 207 -39.14 0.39 -38.90
CA ARG A 207 -40.60 0.28 -39.07
C ARG A 207 -41.15 1.45 -39.86
#